data_875592c385a7edcea985f0007af0474d
#
_entry.id   875592c385a7edcea985f0007af0474d
#
_cell.length_a   1.000
_cell.length_b   1.000
_cell.length_c   1.000
_cell.angle_alpha   90.00
_cell.angle_beta   90.00
_cell.angle_gamma   90.00
#
_symmetry.space_group_name_H-M   'P 1'
#
loop_
_entity.id
_entity.type
_entity.pdbx_description
1 polymer ?
#
loop_
_entity_poly.entity_id
_entity_poly.type
_entity_poly.pdbx_seq_one_letter_code
_entity_poly.pdbx_strand_id
1 'polypeptide(L)'
;MPTKLELYFGTGICLKNYYDGEIYDSAKTPLLDQPVTIFDGPTDTLILQQGEEVCEQERLAVKKVFVTPNGETVLDFGQNMTGYVELFVNAKAGDCVDLSFAEVMDKEGNFYTENYRGAKAQYHYICSDGVQTWHPSLTFYGFRYIRINDF
;
A
#
# COMPACT_ATOMS: atom_id res chain seq x y z
N MET A 1 -21.86 8.37 0.69
CA MET A 1 -21.47 7.80 1.99
C MET A 1 -20.32 6.85 1.74
N PRO A 2 -19.15 7.04 2.32
CA PRO A 2 -18.08 6.07 2.16
C PRO A 2 -18.46 4.79 2.91
N THR A 3 -18.56 3.70 2.20
CA THR A 3 -18.75 2.37 2.79
C THR A 3 -17.42 1.96 3.42
N LYS A 4 -17.28 2.14 4.73
CA LYS A 4 -16.17 1.58 5.49
C LYS A 4 -16.35 0.08 5.51
N LEU A 5 -15.59 -0.64 4.69
CA LEU A 5 -15.46 -2.08 4.82
C LEU A 5 -14.31 -2.35 5.78
N GLU A 6 -14.62 -2.50 7.05
CA GLU A 6 -13.66 -2.95 8.06
C GLU A 6 -13.67 -4.49 8.08
N LEU A 7 -12.71 -5.10 7.41
CA LEU A 7 -12.49 -6.54 7.49
C LEU A 7 -11.39 -6.81 8.51
N TYR A 8 -11.79 -7.17 9.72
CA TYR A 8 -10.91 -7.69 10.76
C TYR A 8 -10.71 -9.19 10.55
N PHE A 9 -9.78 -9.57 9.72
CA PHE A 9 -9.22 -10.91 9.77
C PHE A 9 -7.90 -10.81 10.52
N GLY A 10 -7.58 -11.81 11.36
CA GLY A 10 -6.37 -11.91 12.16
C GLY A 10 -5.06 -11.89 11.37
N THR A 11 -4.92 -10.93 10.49
CA THR A 11 -3.73 -10.55 9.74
C THR A 11 -3.15 -9.29 10.38
N GLY A 12 -1.90 -8.96 10.13
CA GLY A 12 -1.31 -7.69 10.55
C GLY A 12 -2.02 -6.43 10.02
N ILE A 13 -3.05 -6.57 9.17
CA ILE A 13 -3.81 -5.46 8.61
C ILE A 13 -4.67 -4.83 9.70
N CYS A 14 -4.37 -3.57 10.04
CA CYS A 14 -5.08 -2.79 11.04
C CYS A 14 -6.18 -1.93 10.43
N LEU A 15 -5.91 -1.37 9.25
CA LEU A 15 -6.85 -0.58 8.47
C LEU A 15 -6.57 -0.82 6.98
N LYS A 16 -7.65 -0.89 6.22
CA LYS A 16 -7.58 -1.00 4.78
C LYS A 16 -8.72 -0.24 4.13
N ASN A 17 -8.38 0.65 3.25
CA ASN A 17 -9.31 1.42 2.45
C ASN A 17 -8.69 1.62 1.07
N TYR A 18 -9.47 1.43 0.02
CA TYR A 18 -9.00 1.49 -1.36
C TYR A 18 -8.43 2.85 -1.74
N TYR A 19 -8.92 3.94 -1.14
CA TYR A 19 -8.49 5.31 -1.41
C TYR A 19 -7.45 5.82 -0.41
N ASP A 20 -7.60 5.45 0.86
CA ASP A 20 -6.72 5.95 1.93
C ASP A 20 -5.45 5.12 2.04
N GLY A 21 -5.55 3.81 1.85
CA GLY A 21 -4.43 2.91 1.86
C GLY A 21 -4.49 1.79 2.88
N GLU A 22 -3.34 1.36 3.34
CA GLU A 22 -3.21 0.24 4.25
C GLU A 22 -2.35 0.61 5.47
N ILE A 23 -2.82 0.27 6.65
CA ILE A 23 -2.03 0.25 7.89
C ILE A 23 -1.80 -1.21 8.24
N TYR A 24 -0.54 -1.61 8.28
CA TYR A 24 -0.13 -2.98 8.59
C TYR A 24 0.79 -3.01 9.81
N ASP A 25 0.51 -3.90 10.73
CA ASP A 25 1.33 -4.13 11.92
C ASP A 25 1.91 -5.55 11.85
N SER A 26 3.21 -5.65 11.59
CA SER A 26 3.90 -6.93 11.40
C SER A 26 4.05 -7.74 12.69
N ALA A 27 3.88 -7.10 13.85
CA ALA A 27 3.88 -7.80 15.13
C ALA A 27 2.56 -8.52 15.42
N LYS A 28 1.48 -8.20 14.70
CA LYS A 28 0.19 -8.87 14.88
C LYS A 28 0.17 -10.21 14.17
N THR A 29 0.12 -11.27 14.95
CA THR A 29 -0.03 -12.63 14.43
C THR A 29 -1.47 -12.87 13.98
N PRO A 30 -1.70 -13.47 12.82
CA PRO A 30 -3.03 -13.89 12.41
C PRO A 30 -3.64 -14.86 13.43
N LEU A 31 -4.86 -14.59 13.86
CA LEU A 31 -5.63 -15.54 14.67
C LEU A 31 -6.15 -16.67 13.76
N LEU A 32 -5.35 -17.72 13.61
CA LEU A 32 -5.69 -18.90 12.80
C LEU A 32 -6.44 -19.97 13.60
N ASP A 33 -6.90 -19.64 14.79
CA ASP A 33 -7.51 -20.54 15.78
C ASP A 33 -9.05 -20.62 15.70
N GLN A 34 -9.65 -19.85 14.79
CA GLN A 34 -11.11 -19.88 14.60
C GLN A 34 -11.51 -21.03 13.68
N PRO A 35 -12.38 -21.94 14.15
CA PRO A 35 -12.88 -22.99 13.28
C PRO A 35 -13.71 -22.41 12.15
N VAL A 36 -13.53 -22.95 10.95
CA VAL A 36 -14.35 -22.60 9.79
C VAL A 36 -15.52 -23.56 9.67
N THR A 37 -16.67 -23.05 9.26
CA THR A 37 -17.82 -23.89 8.89
C THR A 37 -17.86 -24.07 7.39
N ILE A 38 -17.78 -25.32 6.94
CA ILE A 38 -17.97 -25.66 5.55
C ILE A 38 -19.47 -25.78 5.30
N PHE A 39 -19.98 -25.11 4.30
CA PHE A 39 -21.38 -25.23 3.88
C PHE A 39 -21.48 -25.41 2.37
N ASP A 40 -22.51 -26.12 1.91
CA ASP A 40 -22.82 -26.25 0.50
C ASP A 40 -23.53 -24.97 0.03
N GLY A 41 -22.80 -24.14 -0.69
CA GLY A 41 -23.33 -22.91 -1.29
C GLY A 41 -23.72 -23.11 -2.76
N PRO A 42 -24.54 -22.22 -3.34
CA PRO A 42 -24.85 -22.25 -4.75
C PRO A 42 -23.61 -21.98 -5.58
N THR A 43 -23.18 -22.93 -6.40
CA THR A 43 -22.04 -22.80 -7.30
C THR A 43 -22.45 -22.51 -8.74
N ASP A 44 -23.72 -22.70 -9.05
CA ASP A 44 -24.33 -22.49 -10.37
C ASP A 44 -24.39 -21.01 -10.82
N THR A 45 -24.21 -20.09 -9.86
CA THR A 45 -24.10 -18.64 -10.13
C THR A 45 -22.67 -18.16 -10.36
N LEU A 46 -21.67 -19.03 -10.19
CA LEU A 46 -20.26 -18.69 -10.40
C LEU A 46 -19.97 -18.72 -11.92
N ILE A 47 -19.47 -17.62 -12.43
CA ILE A 47 -19.01 -17.49 -13.81
C ILE A 47 -17.53 -17.17 -13.85
N LEU A 48 -16.84 -17.62 -14.88
CA LEU A 48 -15.46 -17.23 -15.12
C LEU A 48 -15.37 -15.72 -15.39
N GLN A 49 -14.31 -15.07 -14.87
CA GLN A 49 -14.00 -13.70 -15.23
C GLN A 49 -13.78 -13.63 -16.76
N GLN A 50 -14.45 -12.68 -17.42
CA GLN A 50 -14.37 -12.51 -18.86
C GLN A 50 -13.36 -11.45 -19.31
N GLY A 51 -12.80 -10.68 -18.38
CA GLY A 51 -11.78 -9.68 -18.64
C GLY A 51 -10.37 -10.23 -18.41
N GLU A 52 -9.39 -9.47 -18.87
CA GLU A 52 -7.99 -9.75 -18.54
C GLU A 52 -7.75 -9.65 -17.03
N GLU A 53 -6.94 -10.54 -16.51
CA GLU A 53 -6.59 -10.53 -15.10
C GLU A 53 -5.61 -9.39 -14.81
N VAL A 54 -5.80 -8.75 -13.65
CA VAL A 54 -4.83 -7.77 -13.12
C VAL A 54 -3.67 -8.56 -12.51
N CYS A 55 -2.50 -8.43 -13.10
CA CYS A 55 -1.30 -9.14 -12.64
C CYS A 55 -0.07 -8.23 -12.64
N GLU A 56 0.96 -8.63 -11.91
CA GLU A 56 2.25 -7.97 -11.96
C GLU A 56 2.87 -8.15 -13.36
N GLN A 57 3.19 -7.03 -14.01
CA GLN A 57 3.81 -7.02 -15.34
C GLN A 57 5.31 -6.82 -15.24
N GLU A 58 5.75 -5.93 -14.36
CA GLU A 58 7.13 -5.50 -14.26
C GLU A 58 7.46 -5.04 -12.84
N ARG A 59 8.72 -5.23 -12.43
CA ARG A 59 9.28 -4.67 -11.20
C ARG A 59 10.23 -3.53 -11.54
N LEU A 60 9.90 -2.34 -11.06
CA LEU A 60 10.66 -1.12 -11.32
C LEU A 60 11.47 -0.72 -10.08
N ALA A 61 12.74 -0.42 -10.32
CA ALA A 61 13.61 0.16 -9.29
C ALA A 61 13.47 1.69 -9.23
N VAL A 62 13.71 2.26 -8.06
CA VAL A 62 13.84 3.70 -7.88
C VAL A 62 14.98 4.21 -8.77
N LYS A 63 14.71 5.19 -9.63
CA LYS A 63 15.70 5.81 -10.52
C LYS A 63 16.44 6.96 -9.86
N LYS A 64 15.77 7.69 -8.97
CA LYS A 64 16.35 8.85 -8.30
C LYS A 64 15.75 9.03 -6.90
N VAL A 65 16.60 9.42 -5.97
CA VAL A 65 16.20 9.91 -4.64
C VAL A 65 16.62 11.37 -4.55
N PHE A 66 15.73 12.23 -4.10
CA PHE A 66 16.02 13.66 -3.96
C PHE A 66 15.21 14.29 -2.83
N VAL A 67 15.62 15.48 -2.42
CA VAL A 67 14.90 16.30 -1.45
C VAL A 67 14.23 17.45 -2.19
N THR A 68 12.95 17.67 -1.92
CA THR A 68 12.17 18.78 -2.50
C THR A 68 12.57 20.12 -1.86
N PRO A 69 12.17 21.26 -2.46
CA PRO A 69 12.35 22.58 -1.84
C PRO A 69 11.75 22.69 -0.43
N ASN A 70 10.68 21.94 -0.15
CA ASN A 70 10.04 21.88 1.17
C ASN A 70 10.75 20.91 2.16
N GLY A 71 11.86 20.28 1.75
CA GLY A 71 12.62 19.35 2.60
C GLY A 71 12.08 17.93 2.64
N GLU A 72 11.19 17.53 1.72
CA GLU A 72 10.61 16.20 1.66
C GLU A 72 11.53 15.24 0.92
N THR A 73 11.78 14.05 1.47
CA THR A 73 12.54 12.99 0.77
C THR A 73 11.61 12.24 -0.20
N VAL A 74 11.95 12.29 -1.48
CA VAL A 74 11.13 11.72 -2.55
C VAL A 74 11.92 10.72 -3.40
N LEU A 75 11.27 9.60 -3.68
CA LEU A 75 11.70 8.55 -4.60
C LEU A 75 11.02 8.76 -5.96
N ASP A 76 11.78 8.90 -7.06
CA ASP A 76 11.26 8.98 -8.43
C ASP A 76 11.51 7.67 -9.17
N PHE A 77 10.46 7.03 -9.66
CA PHE A 77 10.52 5.82 -10.49
C PHE A 77 10.73 6.13 -11.98
N GLY A 78 10.66 7.41 -12.36
CA GLY A 78 10.95 7.87 -13.72
C GLY A 78 9.79 7.74 -14.70
N GLN A 79 8.70 7.08 -14.33
CA GLN A 79 7.47 6.99 -15.12
C GLN A 79 6.26 6.90 -14.21
N ASN A 80 5.13 7.41 -14.67
CA ASN A 80 3.85 7.18 -14.01
C ASN A 80 3.40 5.74 -14.30
N MET A 81 2.90 5.05 -13.29
CA MET A 81 2.50 3.66 -13.36
C MET A 81 1.34 3.38 -12.42
N THR A 82 0.67 2.26 -12.63
CA THR A 82 -0.26 1.69 -11.67
C THR A 82 0.42 0.52 -10.99
N GLY A 83 0.45 0.51 -9.66
CA GLY A 83 1.13 -0.55 -8.92
C GLY A 83 1.16 -0.34 -7.42
N TYR A 84 1.99 -1.09 -6.76
CA TYR A 84 2.28 -1.02 -5.33
C TYR A 84 3.79 -1.17 -5.09
N VAL A 85 4.22 -0.88 -3.87
CA VAL A 85 5.64 -1.01 -3.51
C VAL A 85 5.89 -2.30 -2.76
N GLU A 86 7.06 -2.86 -2.94
CA GLU A 86 7.62 -3.89 -2.08
C GLU A 86 8.70 -3.25 -1.21
N LEU A 87 8.53 -3.34 0.11
CA LEU A 87 9.47 -2.84 1.11
C LEU A 87 10.46 -3.92 1.50
N PHE A 88 11.74 -3.53 1.56
CA PHE A 88 12.81 -4.32 2.18
C PHE A 88 13.40 -3.45 3.29
N VAL A 89 13.21 -3.82 4.52
CA VAL A 89 13.61 -3.01 5.67
C VAL A 89 14.27 -3.87 6.75
N ASN A 90 15.26 -3.30 7.42
CA ASN A 90 15.84 -3.85 8.64
C ASN A 90 15.60 -2.85 9.75
N ALA A 91 14.73 -3.18 10.67
CA ALA A 91 14.18 -2.24 11.66
C ALA A 91 14.02 -2.91 13.02
N LYS A 92 13.61 -2.12 14.01
CA LYS A 92 13.21 -2.59 15.34
C LYS A 92 11.69 -2.66 15.42
N ALA A 93 11.20 -3.49 16.33
CA ALA A 93 9.78 -3.56 16.64
C ALA A 93 9.24 -2.18 17.07
N GLY A 94 8.19 -1.74 16.37
CA GLY A 94 7.55 -0.44 16.60
C GLY A 94 8.08 0.71 15.73
N ASP A 95 9.18 0.52 15.01
CA ASP A 95 9.58 1.49 13.98
C ASP A 95 8.48 1.51 12.89
N CYS A 96 8.28 2.68 12.28
CA CYS A 96 7.25 2.85 11.25
C CYS A 96 7.89 3.25 9.93
N VAL A 97 7.36 2.67 8.83
CA VAL A 97 7.60 3.17 7.48
C VAL A 97 6.32 3.79 6.99
N ASP A 98 6.32 5.10 6.80
CA ASP A 98 5.16 5.86 6.33
C ASP A 98 5.44 6.44 4.94
N LEU A 99 4.63 6.06 3.96
CA LEU A 99 4.79 6.41 2.56
C LEU A 99 3.54 7.10 2.02
N SER A 100 3.75 8.19 1.27
CA SER A 100 2.71 8.84 0.46
C SER A 100 3.03 8.73 -1.02
N PHE A 101 2.01 8.63 -1.85
CA PHE A 101 2.13 8.45 -3.29
C PHE A 101 1.69 9.70 -4.05
N ALA A 102 2.32 9.99 -5.19
CA ALA A 102 1.93 11.07 -6.09
C ALA A 102 2.26 10.74 -7.54
N GLU A 103 1.44 11.23 -8.46
CA GLU A 103 1.66 11.09 -9.90
C GLU A 103 2.56 12.22 -10.45
N VAL A 104 2.48 13.39 -9.85
CA VAL A 104 3.15 14.60 -10.31
C VAL A 104 3.74 15.39 -9.14
N MET A 105 4.67 16.28 -9.46
CA MET A 105 5.14 17.33 -8.57
C MET A 105 4.40 18.62 -8.88
N ASP A 106 4.37 19.56 -7.93
CA ASP A 106 3.86 20.90 -8.18
C ASP A 106 4.81 21.72 -9.07
N LYS A 107 4.46 22.95 -9.39
CA LYS A 107 5.26 23.84 -10.25
C LYS A 107 6.57 24.27 -9.60
N GLU A 108 6.61 24.25 -8.29
CA GLU A 108 7.76 24.59 -7.46
C GLU A 108 8.68 23.39 -7.23
N GLY A 109 8.26 22.17 -7.64
CA GLY A 109 9.00 20.92 -7.50
C GLY A 109 8.80 20.25 -6.15
N ASN A 110 7.69 20.50 -5.47
CA ASN A 110 7.32 19.82 -4.24
C ASN A 110 6.34 18.65 -4.51
N PHE A 111 6.18 17.80 -3.53
CA PHE A 111 5.27 16.67 -3.58
C PHE A 111 3.81 17.13 -3.64
N TYR A 112 3.03 16.65 -4.62
CA TYR A 112 1.69 17.15 -4.91
C TYR A 112 0.65 16.04 -4.90
N THR A 113 -0.40 16.20 -4.08
CA THR A 113 -1.46 15.21 -3.87
C THR A 113 -2.88 15.78 -4.02
N GLU A 114 -3.05 17.06 -4.32
CA GLU A 114 -4.38 17.66 -4.41
C GLU A 114 -5.24 17.06 -5.54
N ASN A 115 -4.60 16.51 -6.57
CA ASN A 115 -5.28 15.78 -7.66
C ASN A 115 -5.99 14.50 -7.17
N TYR A 116 -5.60 13.96 -6.02
CA TYR A 116 -6.26 12.80 -5.41
C TYR A 116 -7.55 13.16 -4.65
N ARG A 117 -7.88 14.45 -4.55
CA ARG A 117 -9.07 14.97 -3.87
C ARG A 117 -9.09 14.56 -2.38
N GLY A 118 -9.96 13.62 -2.00
CA GLY A 118 -10.07 13.13 -0.63
C GLY A 118 -9.30 11.83 -0.34
N ALA A 119 -8.65 11.23 -1.34
CA ALA A 119 -7.87 10.02 -1.14
C ALA A 119 -6.51 10.36 -0.52
N LYS A 120 -6.07 9.61 0.49
CA LYS A 120 -4.76 9.82 1.14
C LYS A 120 -3.63 9.19 0.36
N ALA A 121 -3.88 8.04 -0.27
CA ALA A 121 -2.90 7.25 -1.01
C ALA A 121 -1.61 7.04 -0.18
N GLN A 122 -1.75 6.34 0.95
CA GLN A 122 -0.67 6.16 1.94
C GLN A 122 -0.54 4.70 2.35
N TYR A 123 0.69 4.29 2.68
CA TYR A 123 0.96 3.07 3.42
C TYR A 123 1.63 3.40 4.74
N HIS A 124 1.20 2.74 5.79
CA HIS A 124 1.77 2.82 7.11
C HIS A 124 2.11 1.40 7.59
N TYR A 125 3.40 1.08 7.61
CA TYR A 125 3.90 -0.23 8.00
C TYR A 125 4.61 -0.15 9.34
N ILE A 126 4.08 -0.85 10.35
CA ILE A 126 4.69 -0.98 11.68
C ILE A 126 5.58 -2.22 11.67
N CYS A 127 6.87 -2.02 11.90
CA CYS A 127 7.89 -3.04 11.82
C CYS A 127 7.91 -3.97 13.05
N SER A 128 8.31 -5.21 12.85
CA SER A 128 8.86 -6.10 13.86
C SER A 128 10.39 -6.00 13.90
N ASP A 129 11.05 -6.77 14.75
CA ASP A 129 12.52 -6.79 14.78
C ASP A 129 13.11 -7.49 13.56
N GLY A 130 14.20 -6.92 13.02
CA GLY A 130 15.05 -7.54 12.02
C GLY A 130 14.68 -7.22 10.57
N VAL A 131 15.13 -8.09 9.66
CA VAL A 131 14.93 -7.93 8.22
C VAL A 131 13.53 -8.40 7.84
N GLN A 132 12.80 -7.53 7.13
CA GLN A 132 11.42 -7.76 6.74
C GLN A 132 11.22 -7.41 5.28
N THR A 133 10.31 -8.13 4.65
CA THR A 133 9.78 -7.81 3.33
C THR A 133 8.27 -7.71 3.44
N TRP A 134 7.70 -6.65 2.88
CA TRP A 134 6.26 -6.45 2.89
C TRP A 134 5.79 -5.74 1.61
N HIS A 135 4.59 -6.06 1.21
CA HIS A 135 3.81 -5.33 0.19
C HIS A 135 2.33 -5.33 0.60
N PRO A 136 1.54 -4.33 0.18
CA PRO A 136 0.12 -4.30 0.47
C PRO A 136 -0.60 -5.45 -0.25
N SER A 137 -1.67 -5.95 0.35
CA SER A 137 -2.36 -7.13 -0.20
C SER A 137 -3.46 -6.80 -1.19
N LEU A 138 -4.15 -5.65 -1.04
CA LEU A 138 -5.35 -5.35 -1.83
C LEU A 138 -5.46 -3.86 -2.20
N THR A 139 -4.39 -3.08 -2.08
CA THR A 139 -4.35 -1.67 -2.48
C THR A 139 -3.24 -1.44 -3.47
N PHE A 140 -3.50 -0.59 -4.44
CA PHE A 140 -2.53 -0.11 -5.41
C PHE A 140 -2.90 1.32 -5.83
N TYR A 141 -1.95 2.06 -6.39
CA TYR A 141 -2.14 3.44 -6.79
C TYR A 141 -1.59 3.70 -8.17
N GLY A 142 -2.09 4.78 -8.81
CA GLY A 142 -1.39 5.45 -9.88
C GLY A 142 -0.33 6.38 -9.25
N PHE A 143 0.95 6.21 -9.57
CA PHE A 143 2.00 7.05 -9.04
C PHE A 143 3.27 7.02 -9.89
N ARG A 144 4.08 8.05 -9.73
CA ARG A 144 5.48 8.09 -10.16
C ARG A 144 6.41 8.36 -8.99
N TYR A 145 5.93 9.12 -8.01
CA TYR A 145 6.71 9.59 -6.88
C TYR A 145 6.19 8.98 -5.58
N ILE A 146 7.13 8.68 -4.68
CA ILE A 146 6.82 8.27 -3.32
C ILE A 146 7.56 9.20 -2.38
N ARG A 147 6.84 9.79 -1.43
CA ARG A 147 7.43 10.54 -0.34
C ARG A 147 7.56 9.64 0.88
N ILE A 148 8.75 9.64 1.48
CA ILE A 148 8.99 9.03 2.79
C ILE A 148 8.61 10.07 3.84
N ASN A 149 7.52 9.80 4.58
CA ASN A 149 7.05 10.69 5.64
C ASN A 149 7.78 10.41 6.95
N ASP A 150 8.03 9.11 7.24
CA ASP A 150 8.73 8.65 8.42
C ASP A 150 9.47 7.33 8.15
N PHE A 151 10.71 7.23 8.70
CA PHE A 151 11.51 6.00 8.82
C PHE A 151 12.80 6.25 9.58
#